data_b8b144f5a40c332fc758f849e0f1693b
#
_entry.id   b8b144f5a40c332fc758f849e0f1693b
#
_cell.length_a   1.000
_cell.length_b   1.000
_cell.length_c   1.000
_cell.angle_alpha   90.00
_cell.angle_beta   90.00
_cell.angle_gamma   90.00
#
_symmetry.space_group_name_H-M   'P 1'
#
loop_
_entity.id
_entity.type
_entity.pdbx_description
1 polymer ?
#
loop_
_entity_poly.entity_id
_entity_poly.type
_entity_poly.pdbx_seq_one_letter_code
_entity_poly.pdbx_strand_id
1 'polypeptide(L)'
;MPLIVPCFFGAGLKGGLFIYIFRQFYLNLPKDIENAAKIDGCNYLQTYLKIVLPMGESSLLVALILSAVWHWNDYYEPSIYATGSSMILLPQKTYMLTELVSNPPFELISQFVTGEGNPINPATLMAGTVMCLAPLILLFSVLQTRFMEGIERTGLVE
;
A
#
# COMPACT_ATOMS: atom_id res chain seq x y z
N MET A 1 -9.19 -12.56 10.30
CA MET A 1 -10.09 -11.39 10.21
C MET A 1 -9.64 -10.12 10.96
N PRO A 2 -8.70 -10.15 11.95
CA PRO A 2 -8.36 -8.93 12.71
C PRO A 2 -7.67 -7.83 11.89
N LEU A 3 -7.04 -8.14 10.76
CA LEU A 3 -6.40 -7.15 9.88
C LEU A 3 -7.39 -6.50 8.90
N ILE A 4 -8.40 -7.23 8.45
CA ILE A 4 -9.35 -6.75 7.41
C ILE A 4 -10.42 -5.85 8.01
N VAL A 5 -10.95 -6.21 9.17
CA VAL A 5 -12.07 -5.49 9.80
C VAL A 5 -11.72 -4.05 10.15
N PRO A 6 -10.59 -3.73 10.83
CA PRO A 6 -10.20 -2.35 11.10
C PRO A 6 -9.98 -1.53 9.84
N CYS A 7 -9.35 -2.13 8.80
CA CYS A 7 -9.13 -1.44 7.53
C CYS A 7 -10.46 -1.08 6.84
N PHE A 8 -11.45 -1.98 6.88
CA PHE A 8 -12.76 -1.73 6.27
C PHE A 8 -13.50 -0.55 6.94
N PHE A 9 -13.35 -0.37 8.24
CA PHE A 9 -13.92 0.77 8.98
C PHE A 9 -13.04 2.02 8.98
N GLY A 10 -11.94 2.02 8.23
CA GLY A 10 -11.02 3.18 8.18
C GLY A 10 -10.27 3.44 9.49
N ALA A 11 -10.27 2.48 10.41
CA ALA A 11 -9.64 2.60 11.72
C ALA A 11 -8.12 2.35 11.71
N GLY A 12 -7.52 2.12 10.53
CA GLY A 12 -6.07 1.92 10.40
C GLY A 12 -5.28 3.19 10.66
N LEU A 13 -4.04 3.04 11.13
CA LEU A 13 -3.09 4.14 11.40
C LEU A 13 -2.93 5.14 10.23
N LYS A 14 -3.21 4.69 9.02
CA LYS A 14 -3.04 5.43 7.76
C LYS A 14 -4.34 6.06 7.23
N GLY A 15 -5.47 5.81 7.90
CA GLY A 15 -6.80 6.29 7.49
C GLY A 15 -6.88 7.81 7.34
N GLY A 16 -6.21 8.55 8.23
CA GLY A 16 -6.17 10.02 8.19
C GLY A 16 -5.59 10.58 6.89
N LEU A 17 -4.56 9.94 6.32
CA LEU A 17 -3.98 10.37 5.05
C LEU A 17 -4.95 10.15 3.88
N PHE A 18 -5.64 9.03 3.82
CA PHE A 18 -6.64 8.78 2.78
C PHE A 18 -7.78 9.79 2.85
N ILE A 19 -8.29 10.07 4.05
CA ILE A 19 -9.29 11.12 4.26
C ILE A 19 -8.77 12.47 3.78
N TYR A 20 -7.51 12.80 4.07
CA TYR A 20 -6.90 14.05 3.61
C TYR A 20 -6.82 14.14 2.08
N ILE A 21 -6.37 13.06 1.40
CA ILE A 21 -6.27 13.01 -0.06
C ILE A 21 -7.65 13.24 -0.71
N PHE A 22 -8.67 12.50 -0.25
CA PHE A 22 -10.04 12.67 -0.79
C PHE A 22 -10.61 14.04 -0.46
N ARG A 23 -10.36 14.58 0.73
CA ARG A 23 -10.80 15.92 1.10
C ARG A 23 -10.20 16.98 0.20
N GLN A 24 -8.90 16.91 -0.11
CA GLN A 24 -8.25 17.85 -1.02
C GLN A 24 -8.85 17.76 -2.43
N PHE A 25 -9.09 16.55 -2.91
CA PHE A 25 -9.75 16.38 -4.20
C PHE A 25 -11.15 17.04 -4.22
N TYR A 26 -12.00 16.77 -3.23
CA TYR A 26 -13.35 17.33 -3.19
C TYR A 26 -13.38 18.86 -2.99
N LEU A 27 -12.41 19.44 -2.32
CA LEU A 27 -12.30 20.88 -2.17
C LEU A 27 -11.95 21.60 -3.48
N ASN A 28 -11.24 20.93 -4.37
CA ASN A 28 -10.82 21.46 -5.66
C ASN A 28 -11.87 21.25 -6.78
N LEU A 29 -12.97 20.56 -6.49
CA LEU A 29 -14.05 20.38 -7.45
C LEU A 29 -14.80 21.72 -7.69
N PRO A 30 -15.01 22.15 -8.95
CA PRO A 30 -15.77 23.31 -9.27
C PRO A 30 -17.22 23.16 -8.80
N LYS A 31 -17.72 24.16 -8.06
CA LYS A 31 -19.11 24.18 -7.57
C LYS A 31 -20.16 24.20 -8.70
N ASP A 32 -19.77 24.67 -9.85
CA ASP A 32 -20.65 24.73 -11.04
C ASP A 32 -21.13 23.35 -11.49
N ILE A 33 -20.31 22.33 -11.29
CA ILE A 33 -20.68 20.93 -11.59
C ILE A 33 -21.81 20.45 -10.69
N GLU A 34 -21.76 20.77 -9.40
CA GLU A 34 -22.83 20.45 -8.46
C GLU A 34 -24.12 21.23 -8.78
N ASN A 35 -23.96 22.49 -9.17
CA ASN A 35 -25.09 23.34 -9.52
C ASN A 35 -25.76 22.86 -10.81
N ALA A 36 -25.00 22.50 -11.82
CA ALA A 36 -25.52 21.91 -13.07
C ALA A 36 -26.29 20.61 -12.78
N ALA A 37 -25.71 19.71 -11.97
CA ALA A 37 -26.38 18.47 -11.58
C ALA A 37 -27.73 18.70 -10.86
N LYS A 38 -27.82 19.75 -10.03
CA LYS A 38 -29.08 20.13 -9.35
C LYS A 38 -30.11 20.65 -10.34
N ILE A 39 -29.69 21.43 -11.36
CA ILE A 39 -30.56 21.92 -12.42
C ILE A 39 -31.12 20.74 -13.26
N ASP A 40 -30.26 19.73 -13.50
CA ASP A 40 -30.64 18.47 -14.18
C ASP A 40 -31.53 17.55 -13.31
N GLY A 41 -31.89 17.98 -12.11
CA GLY A 41 -32.81 17.24 -11.22
C GLY A 41 -32.14 16.08 -10.46
N CYS A 42 -30.81 16.01 -10.42
CA CYS A 42 -30.11 15.00 -9.65
C CYS A 42 -30.21 15.27 -8.14
N ASN A 43 -30.50 14.22 -7.38
CA ASN A 43 -30.38 14.29 -5.92
C ASN A 43 -28.89 14.14 -5.48
N TYR A 44 -28.58 14.45 -4.21
CA TYR A 44 -27.21 14.42 -3.69
C TYR A 44 -26.50 13.10 -3.93
N LEU A 45 -27.17 11.95 -3.75
CA LEU A 45 -26.59 10.64 -3.96
C LEU A 45 -26.30 10.37 -5.43
N GLN A 46 -27.21 10.79 -6.31
CA GLN A 46 -27.02 10.66 -7.77
C GLN A 46 -25.88 11.54 -8.27
N THR A 47 -25.77 12.77 -7.79
CA THR A 47 -24.66 13.68 -8.10
C THR A 47 -23.34 13.04 -7.66
N TYR A 48 -23.27 12.51 -6.44
CA TYR A 48 -22.08 11.86 -5.94
C TYR A 48 -21.68 10.65 -6.78
N LEU A 49 -22.60 9.69 -6.99
CA LEU A 49 -22.28 8.43 -7.66
C LEU A 49 -22.03 8.58 -9.17
N LYS A 50 -22.77 9.50 -9.83
CA LYS A 50 -22.71 9.62 -11.30
C LYS A 50 -21.69 10.65 -11.78
N ILE A 51 -21.36 11.64 -10.96
CA ILE A 51 -20.54 12.77 -11.39
C ILE A 51 -19.26 12.85 -10.54
N VAL A 52 -19.40 13.03 -9.22
CA VAL A 52 -18.27 13.29 -8.32
C VAL A 52 -17.34 12.08 -8.20
N LEU A 53 -17.89 10.89 -8.04
CA LEU A 53 -17.09 9.66 -7.88
C LEU A 53 -16.28 9.30 -9.13
N PRO A 54 -16.84 9.35 -10.37
CA PRO A 54 -16.04 9.14 -11.57
C PRO A 54 -14.97 10.22 -11.80
N MET A 55 -15.23 11.47 -11.43
CA MET A 55 -14.22 12.53 -11.51
C MET A 55 -13.07 12.29 -10.53
N GLY A 56 -13.32 11.57 -9.43
CA GLY A 56 -12.35 11.19 -8.41
C GLY A 56 -11.46 10.00 -8.77
N GLU A 57 -11.50 9.47 -9.99
CA GLU A 57 -10.72 8.29 -10.39
C GLU A 57 -9.23 8.46 -10.10
N SER A 58 -8.66 9.62 -10.34
CA SER A 58 -7.24 9.91 -10.06
C SER A 58 -6.92 9.82 -8.57
N SER A 59 -7.75 10.37 -7.70
CA SER A 59 -7.56 10.29 -6.24
C SER A 59 -7.73 8.88 -5.71
N LEU A 60 -8.66 8.12 -6.30
CA LEU A 60 -8.83 6.69 -6.00
C LEU A 60 -7.59 5.90 -6.39
N LEU A 61 -6.99 6.15 -7.55
CA LEU A 61 -5.75 5.50 -7.99
C LEU A 61 -4.58 5.82 -7.06
N VAL A 62 -4.42 7.08 -6.66
CA VAL A 62 -3.39 7.47 -5.68
C VAL A 62 -3.59 6.73 -4.36
N ALA A 63 -4.81 6.72 -3.83
CA ALA A 63 -5.13 6.01 -2.59
C ALA A 63 -4.89 4.50 -2.71
N LEU A 64 -5.24 3.89 -3.84
CA LEU A 64 -5.04 2.47 -4.12
C LEU A 64 -3.55 2.11 -4.13
N ILE A 65 -2.72 2.88 -4.86
CA ILE A 65 -1.28 2.64 -4.94
C ILE A 65 -0.63 2.78 -3.56
N LEU A 66 -0.92 3.87 -2.84
CA LEU A 66 -0.39 4.07 -1.49
C LEU A 66 -0.84 2.97 -0.53
N SER A 67 -2.10 2.56 -0.61
CA SER A 67 -2.63 1.47 0.20
C SER A 67 -1.92 0.14 -0.12
N ALA A 68 -1.73 -0.18 -1.40
CA ALA A 68 -1.04 -1.39 -1.83
C ALA A 68 0.40 -1.43 -1.32
N VAL A 69 1.15 -0.32 -1.48
CA VAL A 69 2.54 -0.21 -1.01
C VAL A 69 2.63 -0.40 0.50
N TRP A 70 1.75 0.25 1.24
CA TRP A 70 1.80 0.19 2.70
C TRP A 70 1.38 -1.16 3.27
N HIS A 71 0.31 -1.75 2.76
CA HIS A 71 -0.12 -3.08 3.23
C HIS A 71 0.84 -4.18 2.78
N TRP A 72 1.48 -4.01 1.62
CA TRP A 72 2.51 -4.95 1.17
C TRP A 72 3.73 -4.97 2.09
N ASN A 73 4.14 -3.81 2.58
CA ASN A 73 5.33 -3.66 3.43
C ASN A 73 5.00 -3.60 4.93
N ASP A 74 3.77 -3.93 5.32
CA ASP A 74 3.35 -3.84 6.70
C ASP A 74 3.92 -5.00 7.52
N TYR A 75 4.78 -4.66 8.49
CA TYR A 75 5.33 -5.58 9.48
C TYR A 75 4.60 -5.45 10.82
N TYR A 76 4.21 -4.23 11.20
CA TYR A 76 3.77 -3.90 12.54
C TYR A 76 2.40 -4.50 12.89
N GLU A 77 1.39 -4.25 12.08
CA GLU A 77 0.04 -4.76 12.31
C GLU A 77 0.00 -6.31 12.32
N PRO A 78 0.63 -7.01 11.35
CA PRO A 78 0.70 -8.46 11.38
C PRO A 78 1.47 -9.02 12.58
N SER A 79 2.50 -8.34 13.07
CA SER A 79 3.27 -8.82 14.24
C SER A 79 2.44 -8.77 15.53
N ILE A 80 1.48 -7.85 15.63
CA ILE A 80 0.58 -7.75 16.79
C ILE A 80 -0.60 -8.73 16.67
N TYR A 81 -1.24 -8.77 15.50
CA TYR A 81 -2.52 -9.48 15.35
C TYR A 81 -2.38 -10.93 14.89
N ALA A 82 -1.25 -11.31 14.29
CA ALA A 82 -1.00 -12.65 13.79
C ALA A 82 -0.08 -13.49 14.67
N THR A 83 0.18 -13.05 15.90
CA THR A 83 0.97 -13.78 16.89
C THR A 83 0.37 -15.15 17.17
N GLY A 84 1.13 -16.22 16.88
CA GLY A 84 0.69 -17.60 17.10
C GLY A 84 -0.05 -18.24 15.90
N SER A 85 -0.23 -17.54 14.79
CA SER A 85 -0.72 -18.16 13.56
C SER A 85 0.42 -18.87 12.81
N SER A 86 0.11 -20.01 12.17
CA SER A 86 1.05 -20.68 11.26
C SER A 86 1.35 -19.87 9.98
N MET A 87 0.67 -18.75 9.81
CA MET A 87 0.75 -17.88 8.64
C MET A 87 1.70 -16.72 8.93
N ILE A 88 2.95 -16.84 8.48
CA ILE A 88 3.95 -15.78 8.55
C ILE A 88 3.91 -15.01 7.23
N LEU A 89 3.72 -13.70 7.31
CA LEU A 89 3.67 -12.83 6.14
C LEU A 89 5.08 -12.54 5.59
N LEU A 90 5.12 -12.14 4.32
CA LEU A 90 6.38 -11.92 3.60
C LEU A 90 7.32 -10.90 4.27
N PRO A 91 6.83 -9.72 4.74
CA PRO A 91 7.67 -8.76 5.48
C PRO A 91 8.26 -9.33 6.77
N GLN A 92 7.50 -10.16 7.49
CA GLN A 92 8.00 -10.83 8.71
C GLN A 92 9.11 -11.82 8.39
N LYS A 93 8.99 -12.58 7.29
CA LYS A 93 10.06 -13.51 6.84
C LYS A 93 11.31 -12.75 6.44
N THR A 94 11.18 -11.64 5.74
CA THR A 94 12.32 -10.80 5.36
C THR A 94 13.05 -10.25 6.58
N TYR A 95 12.30 -9.79 7.58
CA TYR A 95 12.88 -9.35 8.85
C TYR A 95 13.63 -10.49 9.58
N MET A 96 13.03 -11.68 9.68
CA MET A 96 13.67 -12.85 10.26
C MET A 96 14.96 -13.23 9.54
N LEU A 97 14.99 -13.17 8.21
CA LEU A 97 16.20 -13.43 7.41
C LEU A 97 17.28 -12.36 7.69
N THR A 98 16.88 -11.10 7.83
CA THR A 98 17.80 -10.00 8.18
C THR A 98 18.42 -10.23 9.55
N GLU A 99 17.61 -10.64 10.52
CA GLU A 99 18.08 -10.96 11.88
C GLU A 99 19.06 -12.15 11.87
N LEU A 100 18.75 -13.22 11.15
CA LEU A 100 19.62 -14.40 11.01
C LEU A 100 20.96 -14.06 10.32
N VAL A 101 20.97 -13.14 9.37
CA VAL A 101 22.21 -12.68 8.71
C VAL A 101 23.05 -11.80 9.65
N SER A 102 22.39 -10.92 10.42
CA SER A 102 23.05 -9.97 11.32
C SER A 102 23.56 -10.64 12.62
N ASN A 103 22.77 -11.57 13.15
CA ASN A 103 23.04 -12.27 14.40
C ASN A 103 22.86 -13.79 14.21
N PRO A 104 23.76 -14.46 13.47
CA PRO A 104 23.63 -15.89 13.21
C PRO A 104 23.75 -16.70 14.52
N PRO A 105 22.87 -17.69 14.75
CA PRO A 105 22.98 -18.61 15.86
C PRO A 105 24.32 -19.34 15.86
N PHE A 106 24.85 -19.69 17.04
CA PHE A 106 26.13 -20.38 17.18
C PHE A 106 26.22 -21.68 16.36
N GLU A 107 25.11 -22.39 16.22
CA GLU A 107 25.02 -23.62 15.43
C GLU A 107 25.30 -23.35 13.94
N LEU A 108 24.81 -22.23 13.38
CA LEU A 108 25.13 -21.82 12.00
C LEU A 108 26.59 -21.39 11.87
N ILE A 109 27.13 -20.67 12.86
CA ILE A 109 28.55 -20.28 12.87
C ILE A 109 29.46 -21.52 12.87
N SER A 110 29.12 -22.57 13.62
CA SER A 110 29.87 -23.81 13.65
C SER A 110 29.90 -24.54 12.30
N GLN A 111 28.80 -24.52 11.54
CA GLN A 111 28.72 -25.07 10.19
C GLN A 111 29.61 -24.31 9.18
N PHE A 112 29.81 -23.01 9.39
CA PHE A 112 30.78 -22.22 8.63
C PHE A 112 32.22 -22.69 8.81
N VAL A 113 32.59 -22.99 10.04
CA VAL A 113 33.95 -23.42 10.39
C VAL A 113 34.22 -24.80 9.81
N THR A 114 33.21 -25.64 9.68
CA THR A 114 33.34 -27.01 9.11
C THR A 114 33.34 -27.06 7.59
N GLY A 115 33.16 -25.92 6.88
CA GLY A 115 33.26 -25.85 5.42
C GLY A 115 31.99 -26.26 4.67
N GLU A 116 30.91 -26.59 5.35
CA GLU A 116 29.59 -26.71 4.74
C GLU A 116 29.09 -25.29 4.41
N GLY A 117 28.91 -24.99 3.13
CA GLY A 117 28.61 -23.66 2.64
C GLY A 117 27.42 -23.02 3.36
N ASN A 118 27.54 -21.74 3.72
CA ASN A 118 26.47 -21.00 4.39
C ASN A 118 25.27 -20.75 3.48
N PRO A 119 24.10 -21.35 3.74
CA PRO A 119 22.89 -21.06 2.99
C PRO A 119 22.34 -19.65 3.23
N ILE A 120 22.76 -18.98 4.33
CA ILE A 120 22.30 -17.67 4.72
C ILE A 120 23.44 -16.67 4.57
N ASN A 121 23.63 -16.14 3.38
CA ASN A 121 24.59 -15.09 3.12
C ASN A 121 23.87 -13.79 2.71
N PRO A 122 24.56 -12.63 2.70
CA PRO A 122 23.96 -11.37 2.27
C PRO A 122 23.37 -11.40 0.87
N ALA A 123 23.89 -12.22 -0.03
CA ALA A 123 23.37 -12.37 -1.39
C ALA A 123 21.97 -13.03 -1.38
N THR A 124 21.76 -14.03 -0.52
CA THR A 124 20.45 -14.68 -0.35
C THR A 124 19.41 -13.68 0.20
N LEU A 125 19.82 -12.85 1.17
CA LEU A 125 18.98 -11.78 1.70
C LEU A 125 18.60 -10.79 0.60
N MET A 126 19.57 -10.32 -0.19
CA MET A 126 19.33 -9.38 -1.29
C MET A 126 18.40 -9.98 -2.36
N ALA A 127 18.61 -11.24 -2.74
CA ALA A 127 17.75 -11.96 -3.66
C ALA A 127 16.30 -12.06 -3.14
N GLY A 128 16.14 -12.42 -1.87
CA GLY A 128 14.83 -12.45 -1.20
C GLY A 128 14.13 -11.09 -1.20
N THR A 129 14.87 -10.04 -0.90
CA THR A 129 14.35 -8.66 -0.90
C THR A 129 13.89 -8.24 -2.31
N VAL A 130 14.67 -8.52 -3.34
CA VAL A 130 14.28 -8.25 -4.73
C VAL A 130 13.02 -9.02 -5.12
N MET A 131 12.92 -10.29 -4.74
CA MET A 131 11.69 -11.09 -4.99
C MET A 131 10.47 -10.52 -4.27
N CYS A 132 10.66 -9.98 -3.07
CA CYS A 132 9.58 -9.32 -2.33
C CYS A 132 9.14 -8.00 -2.98
N LEU A 133 10.06 -7.25 -3.57
CA LEU A 133 9.75 -5.97 -4.23
C LEU A 133 9.18 -6.15 -5.65
N ALA A 134 9.50 -7.26 -6.32
CA ALA A 134 9.13 -7.48 -7.73
C ALA A 134 7.63 -7.29 -8.02
N PRO A 135 6.68 -7.87 -7.24
CA PRO A 135 5.26 -7.68 -7.53
C PRO A 135 4.81 -6.23 -7.36
N LEU A 136 5.41 -5.49 -6.42
CA LEU A 136 5.09 -4.09 -6.19
C LEU A 136 5.59 -3.20 -7.33
N ILE A 137 6.81 -3.47 -7.82
CA ILE A 137 7.39 -2.76 -8.97
C ILE A 137 6.55 -3.03 -10.22
N LEU A 138 6.11 -4.26 -10.45
CA LEU A 138 5.22 -4.61 -11.56
C LEU A 138 3.88 -3.88 -11.46
N LEU A 139 3.25 -3.88 -10.28
CA LEU A 139 2.01 -3.15 -10.04
C LEU A 139 2.19 -1.65 -10.36
N PHE A 140 3.25 -1.03 -9.83
CA PHE A 140 3.55 0.37 -10.07
C PHE A 140 3.80 0.66 -11.55
N SER A 141 4.57 -0.18 -12.24
CA SER A 141 4.87 -0.03 -13.67
C SER A 141 3.62 -0.03 -14.54
N VAL A 142 2.60 -0.81 -14.17
CA VAL A 142 1.31 -0.84 -14.88
C VAL A 142 0.47 0.40 -14.58
N LEU A 143 0.49 0.87 -13.33
CA LEU A 143 -0.38 1.96 -12.88
C LEU A 143 0.25 3.35 -13.05
N GLN A 144 1.57 3.46 -13.24
CA GLN A 144 2.30 4.73 -13.27
C GLN A 144 1.77 5.73 -14.31
N THR A 145 1.38 5.26 -15.49
CA THR A 145 0.87 6.14 -16.56
C THR A 145 -0.41 6.83 -16.12
N ARG A 146 -1.37 6.06 -15.59
CA ARG A 146 -2.62 6.62 -15.09
C ARG A 146 -2.45 7.48 -13.83
N PHE A 147 -1.46 7.13 -13.01
CA PHE A 147 -1.09 7.91 -11.83
C PHE A 147 -0.58 9.30 -12.24
N MET A 148 0.31 9.37 -13.23
CA MET A 148 0.84 10.63 -13.74
C MET A 148 -0.25 11.50 -14.38
N GLU A 149 -1.11 10.92 -15.22
CA GLU A 149 -2.28 11.62 -15.80
C GLU A 149 -3.20 12.18 -14.70
N GLY A 150 -3.35 11.47 -13.59
CA GLY A 150 -4.14 11.90 -12.45
C GLY A 150 -3.56 13.10 -11.71
N ILE A 151 -2.23 13.12 -11.51
CA ILE A 151 -1.52 14.23 -10.87
C ILE A 151 -1.52 15.48 -11.75
N GLU A 152 -1.27 15.32 -13.04
CA GLU A 152 -1.25 16.44 -13.99
C GLU A 152 -2.61 17.15 -14.06
N ARG A 153 -3.71 16.40 -14.02
CA ARG A 153 -5.07 16.99 -13.99
C ARG A 153 -5.36 17.76 -12.70
N THR A 154 -4.80 17.35 -11.58
CA THR A 154 -4.96 18.06 -10.30
C THR A 154 -4.01 19.26 -10.16
N GLY A 155 -2.89 19.28 -10.87
CA GLY A 155 -1.92 20.38 -10.88
C GLY A 155 -2.15 21.46 -11.94
N LEU A 156 -3.06 21.25 -12.90
CA LEU A 156 -3.35 22.19 -13.99
C LEU A 156 -4.53 23.14 -13.69
N VAL A 157 -5.03 23.16 -12.47
CA VAL A 157 -6.06 24.11 -12.03
C VAL A 157 -5.41 25.17 -11.11
N GLU A 158 -4.43 25.88 -11.65
CA GLU A 158 -4.03 27.22 -11.23
C GLU A 158 -4.31 28.22 -12.37
#